data_fce640fbfa05450dac44b6ba21eb04f6
#
_entry.id   fce640fbfa05450dac44b6ba21eb04f6
#
_cell.length_a   1.000
_cell.length_b   1.000
_cell.length_c   1.000
_cell.angle_alpha   90.00
_cell.angle_beta   90.00
_cell.angle_gamma   90.00
#
_symmetry.space_group_name_H-M   'P 1'
#
loop_
_entity.id
_entity.type
_entity.pdbx_description
1 polymer ?
#
loop_
_entity_poly.entity_id
_entity_poly.type
_entity_poly.pdbx_seq_one_letter_code
_entity_poly.pdbx_strand_id
1 'polypeptide(L)'
;MLDPTHGADYTIWMVAALLYVSDAAKLLPPRQLLLVEAGRGRFTAAFSATPYTIAGRVLSFAPLLLPYRGVFVASWGSAWTDGARLRKALESIERLRSSLGGARVLGILGFVLLFAVGPALTLWLGTTAAIIYTAAALYPTVLVAIAYLWWRRPALRLTTGRSVGLSLEILVCPAFLPNLVRKITALESIQTDGAQLLVATAAADVKTEFLSRLESRTEELIEETDPEDPAQADLRAYLATVRGAR
;
A
#
# COMPACT_ATOMS: atom_id res chain seq x y z
N MET A 1 -35.34 -14.39 -14.28
CA MET A 1 -34.84 -15.68 -13.79
C MET A 1 -33.38 -15.74 -14.23
N LEU A 2 -32.44 -15.58 -13.34
CA LEU A 2 -31.01 -15.62 -13.68
C LEU A 2 -30.66 -17.09 -13.94
N ASP A 3 -30.21 -17.38 -15.15
CA ASP A 3 -29.79 -18.71 -15.58
C ASP A 3 -28.56 -19.11 -14.69
N PRO A 4 -28.61 -20.24 -13.95
CA PRO A 4 -27.50 -20.66 -13.06
C PRO A 4 -26.18 -20.90 -13.80
N THR A 5 -26.20 -21.06 -15.12
CA THR A 5 -25.01 -21.17 -15.95
C THR A 5 -24.18 -19.86 -15.96
N HIS A 6 -24.81 -18.69 -15.84
CA HIS A 6 -24.11 -17.40 -15.80
C HIS A 6 -23.33 -17.16 -14.51
N GLY A 7 -23.67 -17.84 -13.40
CA GLY A 7 -22.93 -17.71 -12.15
C GLY A 7 -21.50 -18.29 -12.23
N ALA A 8 -21.31 -19.36 -12.98
CA ALA A 8 -19.99 -19.97 -13.18
C ALA A 8 -19.07 -19.10 -14.06
N ASP A 9 -19.65 -18.28 -14.94
CA ASP A 9 -18.90 -17.46 -15.90
C ASP A 9 -18.07 -16.35 -15.26
N TYR A 10 -18.46 -15.85 -14.06
CA TYR A 10 -17.72 -14.80 -13.36
C TYR A 10 -16.76 -15.29 -12.28
N THR A 11 -16.73 -16.60 -12.01
CA THR A 11 -15.93 -17.16 -10.90
C THR A 11 -14.44 -16.79 -11.01
N ILE A 12 -13.87 -16.82 -12.23
CA ILE A 12 -12.46 -16.48 -12.43
C ILE A 12 -12.15 -15.01 -12.09
N TRP A 13 -13.07 -14.09 -12.43
CA TRP A 13 -12.92 -12.67 -12.14
C TRP A 13 -13.08 -12.39 -10.64
N MET A 14 -13.96 -13.14 -9.97
CA MET A 14 -14.08 -13.09 -8.50
C MET A 14 -12.81 -13.60 -7.82
N VAL A 15 -12.22 -14.70 -8.30
CA VAL A 15 -10.94 -15.19 -7.80
C VAL A 15 -9.84 -14.15 -8.02
N ALA A 16 -9.75 -13.56 -9.22
CA ALA A 16 -8.79 -12.50 -9.50
C ALA A 16 -8.98 -11.28 -8.57
N ALA A 17 -10.23 -10.90 -8.29
CA ALA A 17 -10.55 -9.83 -7.35
C ALA A 17 -10.16 -10.18 -5.91
N LEU A 18 -10.43 -11.39 -5.46
CA LEU A 18 -10.02 -11.86 -4.13
C LEU A 18 -8.50 -11.87 -3.97
N LEU A 19 -7.76 -12.34 -4.97
CA LEU A 19 -6.30 -12.32 -4.99
C LEU A 19 -5.78 -10.88 -4.96
N TYR A 20 -6.36 -9.97 -5.74
CA TYR A 20 -6.00 -8.55 -5.73
C TYR A 20 -6.24 -7.89 -4.37
N VAL A 21 -7.40 -8.14 -3.75
CA VAL A 21 -7.76 -7.59 -2.44
C VAL A 21 -6.88 -8.17 -1.33
N SER A 22 -6.65 -9.49 -1.35
CA SER A 22 -5.79 -10.14 -0.36
C SER A 22 -4.36 -9.62 -0.40
N ASP A 23 -3.84 -9.34 -1.60
CA ASP A 23 -2.52 -8.76 -1.80
C ASP A 23 -2.43 -7.28 -1.37
N ALA A 24 -3.55 -6.56 -1.39
CA ALA A 24 -3.66 -5.19 -0.90
C ALA A 24 -3.79 -5.09 0.63
N ALA A 25 -4.13 -6.19 1.30
CA ALA A 25 -4.21 -6.28 2.75
C ALA A 25 -2.82 -6.37 3.38
N LYS A 26 -2.61 -5.64 4.48
CA LYS A 26 -1.36 -5.66 5.26
C LYS A 26 -1.67 -5.86 6.73
N LEU A 27 -0.99 -6.81 7.35
CA LEU A 27 -1.00 -7.00 8.80
C LEU A 27 0.19 -6.23 9.39
N LEU A 28 -0.11 -5.12 10.05
CA LEU A 28 0.88 -4.21 10.61
C LEU A 28 1.05 -4.44 12.11
N PRO A 29 2.28 -4.40 12.63
CA PRO A 29 2.54 -4.25 14.05
C PRO A 29 1.83 -3.01 14.64
N PRO A 30 1.54 -2.98 15.95
CA PRO A 30 0.80 -1.87 16.58
C PRO A 30 1.42 -0.48 16.39
N ARG A 31 2.76 -0.42 16.25
CA ARG A 31 3.51 0.84 16.05
C ARG A 31 3.87 1.10 14.59
N GLN A 32 3.09 0.55 13.65
CA GLN A 32 3.24 0.85 12.22
C GLN A 32 1.94 1.42 11.66
N LEU A 33 2.08 2.25 10.64
CA LEU A 33 0.99 2.85 9.91
C LEU A 33 1.24 2.77 8.40
N LEU A 34 0.16 2.78 7.62
CA LEU A 34 0.24 2.92 6.17
C LEU A 34 0.12 4.40 5.80
N LEU A 35 1.16 4.92 5.18
CA LEU A 35 1.13 6.21 4.53
C LEU A 35 0.72 6.00 3.07
N VAL A 36 -0.43 6.52 2.70
CA VAL A 36 -0.96 6.45 1.34
C VAL A 36 -0.72 7.77 0.64
N GLU A 37 -0.16 7.70 -0.55
CA GLU A 37 0.05 8.88 -1.40
C GLU A 37 -1.29 9.52 -1.79
N ALA A 38 -1.49 10.79 -1.41
CA ALA A 38 -2.69 11.58 -1.71
C ALA A 38 -2.51 12.55 -2.88
N GLY A 39 -1.36 12.48 -3.57
CA GLY A 39 -0.97 13.33 -4.70
C GLY A 39 0.02 14.43 -4.31
N ARG A 40 0.87 14.84 -5.27
CA ARG A 40 1.86 15.94 -5.17
C ARG A 40 2.63 16.03 -3.83
N GLY A 41 3.17 14.89 -3.34
CA GLY A 41 3.97 14.86 -2.11
C GLY A 41 3.16 14.91 -0.82
N ARG A 42 1.83 14.82 -0.89
CA ARG A 42 0.96 14.72 0.29
C ARG A 42 0.69 13.25 0.62
N PHE A 43 0.54 12.98 1.91
CA PHE A 43 0.18 11.66 2.42
C PHE A 43 -1.10 11.73 3.25
N THR A 44 -1.82 10.62 3.26
CA THR A 44 -2.89 10.34 4.20
C THR A 44 -2.52 9.06 4.95
N ALA A 45 -2.90 8.96 6.21
CA ALA A 45 -2.76 7.71 6.94
C ALA A 45 -4.00 6.84 6.71
N ALA A 46 -3.78 5.58 6.36
CA ALA A 46 -4.83 4.59 6.46
C ALA A 46 -4.88 4.09 7.92
N PHE A 47 -5.59 4.82 8.77
CA PHE A 47 -6.06 4.29 10.05
C PHE A 47 -7.41 3.63 9.82
N SER A 48 -7.56 2.37 10.19
CA SER A 48 -8.89 1.79 10.33
C SER A 48 -9.60 2.45 11.51
N ALA A 49 -10.82 2.94 11.30
CA ALA A 49 -11.64 3.53 12.38
C ALA A 49 -11.98 2.49 13.48
N THR A 50 -12.00 1.21 13.10
CA THR A 50 -12.04 0.05 13.97
C THR A 50 -10.91 -0.88 13.58
N PRO A 51 -9.81 -0.92 14.33
CA PRO A 51 -8.70 -1.81 14.02
C PRO A 51 -9.14 -3.26 14.24
N TYR A 52 -9.34 -3.99 13.14
CA TYR A 52 -9.41 -5.44 13.24
C TYR A 52 -8.02 -5.94 13.59
N THR A 53 -7.86 -6.44 14.80
CA THR A 53 -6.61 -7.03 15.27
C THR A 53 -6.66 -8.55 15.09
N ILE A 54 -5.65 -9.08 14.39
CA ILE A 54 -5.45 -10.52 14.22
C ILE A 54 -4.08 -10.86 14.80
N ALA A 55 -4.04 -11.66 15.86
CA ALA A 55 -2.81 -12.03 16.54
C ALA A 55 -1.92 -10.82 16.93
N GLY A 56 -2.53 -9.78 17.50
CA GLY A 56 -1.81 -8.55 17.92
C GLY A 56 -1.35 -7.64 16.78
N ARG A 57 -1.77 -7.89 15.54
CA ARG A 57 -1.47 -7.06 14.38
C ARG A 57 -2.72 -6.39 13.85
N VAL A 58 -2.59 -5.16 13.38
CA VAL A 58 -3.68 -4.37 12.80
C VAL A 58 -3.81 -4.68 11.32
N LEU A 59 -5.01 -5.11 10.90
CA LEU A 59 -5.33 -5.32 9.49
C LEU A 59 -5.60 -3.94 8.83
N SER A 60 -4.81 -3.59 7.86
CA SER A 60 -4.94 -2.35 7.09
C SER A 60 -5.05 -2.65 5.60
N PHE A 61 -5.92 -1.92 4.91
CA PHE A 61 -6.09 -2.06 3.47
C PHE A 61 -5.55 -0.84 2.74
N ALA A 62 -4.77 -1.08 1.68
CA ALA A 62 -4.45 -0.05 0.70
C ALA A 62 -5.72 0.34 -0.09
N PRO A 63 -5.82 1.59 -0.62
CA PRO A 63 -6.98 2.02 -1.40
C PRO A 63 -7.19 1.16 -2.64
N LEU A 64 -8.18 0.28 -2.64
CA LEU A 64 -8.37 -0.75 -3.68
C LEU A 64 -8.56 -0.17 -5.08
N LEU A 65 -9.34 0.91 -5.22
CA LEU A 65 -9.65 1.51 -6.53
C LEU A 65 -8.54 2.41 -7.10
N LEU A 66 -7.41 2.55 -6.40
CA LEU A 66 -6.32 3.45 -6.77
C LEU A 66 -4.99 2.70 -6.84
N PRO A 67 -4.83 1.75 -7.78
CA PRO A 67 -3.67 0.86 -7.85
C PRO A 67 -2.35 1.60 -8.10
N TYR A 68 -2.42 2.81 -8.67
CA TYR A 68 -1.26 3.65 -8.97
C TYR A 68 -0.71 4.43 -7.77
N ARG A 69 -1.41 4.45 -6.64
CA ARG A 69 -0.94 5.15 -5.44
C ARG A 69 0.12 4.34 -4.70
N GLY A 70 1.21 5.02 -4.36
CA GLY A 70 2.23 4.47 -3.48
C GLY A 70 1.69 4.29 -2.06
N VAL A 71 2.12 3.21 -1.42
CA VAL A 71 1.77 2.89 -0.03
C VAL A 71 3.06 2.58 0.70
N PHE A 72 3.39 3.39 1.69
CA PHE A 72 4.60 3.24 2.48
C PHE A 72 4.25 2.71 3.86
N VAL A 73 5.09 1.83 4.37
CA VAL A 73 5.01 1.38 5.76
C VAL A 73 5.97 2.22 6.57
N ALA A 74 5.48 2.88 7.60
CA ALA A 74 6.28 3.70 8.50
C ALA A 74 6.00 3.33 9.96
N SER A 75 7.05 3.31 10.78
CA SER A 75 6.92 3.18 12.23
C SER A 75 6.57 4.54 12.85
N TRP A 76 5.82 4.52 13.95
CA TRP A 76 5.53 5.69 14.77
C TRP A 76 5.82 5.38 16.24
N GLY A 77 5.84 6.41 17.09
CA GLY A 77 6.16 6.26 18.51
C GLY A 77 7.66 6.43 18.82
N SER A 78 8.44 6.90 17.86
CA SER A 78 9.82 7.31 18.08
C SER A 78 9.94 8.84 18.22
N ALA A 79 10.99 9.31 18.86
CA ALA A 79 11.26 10.74 18.97
C ALA A 79 11.30 11.39 17.58
N TRP A 80 10.64 12.54 17.43
CA TRP A 80 10.66 13.28 16.19
C TRP A 80 12.05 13.77 15.84
N THR A 81 12.42 13.55 14.61
CA THR A 81 13.74 13.90 14.08
C THR A 81 13.83 15.39 13.74
N ASP A 82 15.05 15.87 13.62
CA ASP A 82 15.31 17.24 13.14
C ASP A 82 14.78 17.47 11.70
N GLY A 83 14.53 18.73 11.35
CA GLY A 83 14.01 19.09 10.04
C GLY A 83 14.92 18.71 8.86
N ALA A 84 16.23 18.49 9.10
CA ALA A 84 17.16 18.07 8.06
C ALA A 84 16.96 16.60 7.69
N ARG A 85 16.78 15.72 8.68
CA ARG A 85 16.48 14.30 8.47
C ARG A 85 15.12 14.11 7.82
N LEU A 86 14.11 14.86 8.27
CA LEU A 86 12.78 14.84 7.67
C LEU A 86 12.81 15.23 6.20
N ARG A 87 13.51 16.33 5.83
CA ARG A 87 13.68 16.74 4.42
C ARG A 87 14.36 15.64 3.59
N LYS A 88 15.42 15.03 4.10
CA LYS A 88 16.11 13.94 3.41
C LYS A 88 15.20 12.72 3.18
N ALA A 89 14.33 12.40 4.13
CA ALA A 89 13.32 11.33 3.97
C ALA A 89 12.31 11.69 2.88
N LEU A 90 11.78 12.92 2.88
CA LEU A 90 10.86 13.41 1.85
C LEU A 90 11.48 13.41 0.45
N GLU A 91 12.71 13.87 0.31
CA GLU A 91 13.46 13.82 -0.96
C GLU A 91 13.69 12.40 -1.45
N SER A 92 13.93 11.46 -0.51
CA SER A 92 14.07 10.03 -0.80
C SER A 92 12.79 9.46 -1.39
N ILE A 93 11.64 9.74 -0.76
CA ILE A 93 10.32 9.31 -1.20
C ILE A 93 9.99 9.93 -2.57
N GLU A 94 10.26 11.22 -2.78
CA GLU A 94 9.96 11.90 -4.05
C GLU A 94 10.82 11.35 -5.20
N ARG A 95 12.09 11.03 -4.96
CA ARG A 95 12.95 10.33 -5.95
C ARG A 95 12.41 8.96 -6.31
N LEU A 96 11.97 8.16 -5.33
CA LEU A 96 11.32 6.87 -5.61
C LEU A 96 10.05 7.07 -6.42
N ARG A 97 9.22 8.01 -6.00
CA ARG A 97 7.94 8.35 -6.63
C ARG A 97 8.09 8.76 -8.10
N SER A 98 9.09 9.59 -8.41
CA SER A 98 9.40 10.00 -9.79
C SER A 98 9.84 8.82 -10.66
N SER A 99 10.45 7.80 -10.04
CA SER A 99 10.90 6.59 -10.71
C SER A 99 9.79 5.56 -10.95
N LEU A 100 8.58 5.74 -10.38
CA LEU A 100 7.47 4.80 -10.48
C LEU A 100 6.55 5.03 -11.70
N GLY A 101 6.81 6.03 -12.53
CA GLY A 101 5.89 6.41 -13.62
C GLY A 101 5.45 5.24 -14.51
N GLY A 102 6.40 4.46 -15.01
CA GLY A 102 6.08 3.26 -15.83
C GLY A 102 5.34 2.18 -15.06
N ALA A 103 5.73 1.90 -13.80
CA ALA A 103 5.04 0.93 -12.97
C ALA A 103 3.57 1.33 -12.69
N ARG A 104 3.29 2.62 -12.56
CA ARG A 104 1.91 3.15 -12.41
C ARG A 104 1.07 2.86 -13.64
N VAL A 105 1.60 3.17 -14.83
CA VAL A 105 0.89 2.93 -16.09
C VAL A 105 0.61 1.43 -16.27
N LEU A 106 1.59 0.58 -16.04
CA LEU A 106 1.46 -0.87 -16.15
C LEU A 106 0.48 -1.44 -15.11
N GLY A 107 0.51 -0.92 -13.88
CA GLY A 107 -0.45 -1.30 -12.84
C GLY A 107 -1.89 -0.91 -13.19
N ILE A 108 -2.11 0.30 -13.71
CA ILE A 108 -3.43 0.74 -14.20
C ILE A 108 -3.89 -0.12 -15.36
N LEU A 109 -3.01 -0.38 -16.34
CA LEU A 109 -3.33 -1.23 -17.48
C LEU A 109 -3.74 -2.64 -17.02
N GLY A 110 -2.97 -3.26 -16.13
CA GLY A 110 -3.31 -4.55 -15.53
C GLY A 110 -4.66 -4.52 -14.80
N PHE A 111 -4.93 -3.45 -14.05
CA PHE A 111 -6.21 -3.27 -13.37
C PHE A 111 -7.39 -3.18 -14.35
N VAL A 112 -7.27 -2.39 -15.40
CA VAL A 112 -8.31 -2.23 -16.43
C VAL A 112 -8.53 -3.54 -17.19
N LEU A 113 -7.46 -4.25 -17.56
CA LEU A 113 -7.57 -5.54 -18.24
C LEU A 113 -8.31 -6.57 -17.39
N LEU A 114 -8.00 -6.66 -16.08
CA LEU A 114 -8.59 -7.65 -15.19
C LEU A 114 -10.01 -7.31 -14.75
N PHE A 115 -10.30 -6.04 -14.43
CA PHE A 115 -11.55 -5.67 -13.76
C PHE A 115 -12.54 -4.91 -14.63
N ALA A 116 -12.15 -4.50 -15.82
CA ALA A 116 -13.05 -3.90 -16.78
C ALA A 116 -13.15 -4.72 -18.09
N VAL A 117 -12.02 -4.93 -18.75
CA VAL A 117 -12.00 -5.58 -20.07
C VAL A 117 -12.39 -7.06 -19.97
N GLY A 118 -11.78 -7.82 -19.06
CA GLY A 118 -12.06 -9.24 -18.91
C GLY A 118 -13.54 -9.54 -18.62
N PRO A 119 -14.16 -8.95 -17.60
CA PRO A 119 -15.60 -9.11 -17.36
C PRO A 119 -16.47 -8.65 -18.53
N ALA A 120 -16.14 -7.55 -19.20
CA ALA A 120 -16.89 -7.08 -20.37
C ALA A 120 -16.80 -8.07 -21.55
N LEU A 121 -15.63 -8.64 -21.81
CA LEU A 121 -15.45 -9.66 -22.84
C LEU A 121 -16.24 -10.94 -22.53
N THR A 122 -16.39 -11.29 -21.23
CA THR A 122 -17.21 -12.44 -20.83
C THR A 122 -18.67 -12.27 -21.25
N LEU A 123 -19.22 -11.05 -21.15
CA LEU A 123 -20.58 -10.74 -21.60
C LEU A 123 -20.76 -10.87 -23.12
N TRP A 124 -19.70 -10.55 -23.88
CA TRP A 124 -19.81 -10.47 -25.34
C TRP A 124 -19.38 -11.75 -26.06
N LEU A 125 -18.36 -12.42 -25.58
CA LEU A 125 -17.68 -13.52 -26.25
C LEU A 125 -17.78 -14.85 -25.47
N GLY A 126 -18.33 -14.82 -24.25
CA GLY A 126 -18.31 -15.95 -23.32
C GLY A 126 -16.99 -16.10 -22.59
N THR A 127 -17.00 -16.88 -21.51
CA THR A 127 -15.92 -16.99 -20.52
C THR A 127 -14.60 -17.46 -21.12
N THR A 128 -14.62 -18.52 -21.93
CA THR A 128 -13.38 -19.12 -22.50
C THR A 128 -12.65 -18.13 -23.40
N ALA A 129 -13.37 -17.46 -24.31
CA ALA A 129 -12.77 -16.47 -25.20
C ALA A 129 -12.25 -15.27 -24.42
N ALA A 130 -13.04 -14.77 -23.43
CA ALA A 130 -12.64 -13.67 -22.57
C ALA A 130 -11.33 -13.95 -21.81
N ILE A 131 -11.17 -15.14 -21.24
CA ILE A 131 -9.94 -15.57 -20.56
C ILE A 131 -8.76 -15.55 -21.54
N ILE A 132 -8.91 -16.14 -22.73
CA ILE A 132 -7.85 -16.21 -23.73
C ILE A 132 -7.39 -14.80 -24.15
N TYR A 133 -8.34 -13.93 -24.53
CA TYR A 133 -8.00 -12.55 -24.96
C TYR A 133 -7.43 -11.70 -23.84
N THR A 134 -8.00 -11.81 -22.62
CA THR A 134 -7.47 -11.08 -21.46
C THR A 134 -6.06 -11.57 -21.10
N ALA A 135 -5.82 -12.88 -21.11
CA ALA A 135 -4.49 -13.44 -20.88
C ALA A 135 -3.50 -13.03 -21.97
N ALA A 136 -3.91 -13.07 -23.26
CA ALA A 136 -3.07 -12.64 -24.38
C ALA A 136 -2.66 -11.16 -24.30
N ALA A 137 -3.46 -10.29 -23.67
CA ALA A 137 -3.10 -8.90 -23.43
C ALA A 137 -2.32 -8.71 -22.11
N LEU A 138 -2.67 -9.47 -21.07
CA LEU A 138 -2.12 -9.32 -19.73
C LEU A 138 -0.68 -9.85 -19.62
N TYR A 139 -0.37 -11.02 -20.20
CA TYR A 139 0.98 -11.59 -20.11
C TYR A 139 2.06 -10.74 -20.79
N PRO A 140 1.88 -10.16 -22.00
CA PRO A 140 2.81 -9.18 -22.53
C PRO A 140 2.99 -7.96 -21.60
N THR A 141 1.89 -7.48 -20.98
CA THR A 141 1.97 -6.38 -20.01
C THR A 141 2.81 -6.76 -18.79
N VAL A 142 2.68 -8.00 -18.29
CA VAL A 142 3.51 -8.54 -17.19
C VAL A 142 4.98 -8.61 -17.62
N LEU A 143 5.28 -9.11 -18.81
CA LEU A 143 6.67 -9.17 -19.33
C LEU A 143 7.29 -7.78 -19.45
N VAL A 144 6.54 -6.79 -19.94
CA VAL A 144 6.99 -5.39 -19.98
C VAL A 144 7.21 -4.86 -18.56
N ALA A 145 6.36 -5.20 -17.60
CA ALA A 145 6.53 -4.81 -16.20
C ALA A 145 7.79 -5.42 -15.58
N ILE A 146 8.08 -6.68 -15.86
CA ILE A 146 9.32 -7.36 -15.43
C ILE A 146 10.53 -6.66 -16.05
N ALA A 147 10.54 -6.42 -17.37
CA ALA A 147 11.61 -5.70 -18.05
C ALA A 147 11.83 -4.30 -17.44
N TYR A 148 10.73 -3.57 -17.16
CA TYR A 148 10.78 -2.28 -16.50
C TYR A 148 11.38 -2.36 -15.09
N LEU A 149 10.99 -3.33 -14.28
CA LEU A 149 11.55 -3.56 -12.93
C LEU A 149 13.06 -3.76 -12.99
N TRP A 150 13.54 -4.57 -13.91
CA TRP A 150 14.97 -4.86 -14.06
C TRP A 150 15.74 -3.65 -14.58
N TRP A 151 15.20 -2.94 -15.57
CA TRP A 151 15.81 -1.73 -16.11
C TRP A 151 15.90 -0.61 -15.07
N ARG A 152 14.82 -0.39 -14.30
CA ARG A 152 14.75 0.68 -13.30
C ARG A 152 15.17 0.24 -11.90
N ARG A 153 15.66 -0.98 -11.73
CA ARG A 153 16.04 -1.56 -10.44
C ARG A 153 16.86 -0.63 -9.54
N PRO A 154 17.94 0.03 -10.02
CA PRO A 154 18.72 0.93 -9.16
C PRO A 154 17.93 2.15 -8.69
N ALA A 155 17.13 2.74 -9.58
CA ALA A 155 16.29 3.90 -9.29
C ALA A 155 15.14 3.55 -8.33
N LEU A 156 14.63 2.32 -8.42
CA LEU A 156 13.60 1.76 -7.52
C LEU A 156 14.20 1.21 -6.21
N ARG A 157 15.52 1.25 -6.04
CA ARG A 157 16.26 0.75 -4.87
C ARG A 157 15.98 -0.73 -4.55
N LEU A 158 15.71 -1.50 -5.56
CA LEU A 158 15.43 -2.91 -5.40
C LEU A 158 16.73 -3.73 -5.40
N THR A 159 16.87 -4.63 -4.43
CA THR A 159 17.92 -5.67 -4.48
C THR A 159 17.57 -6.69 -5.54
N THR A 160 18.58 -7.46 -6.00
CA THR A 160 18.37 -8.54 -6.98
C THR A 160 17.30 -9.52 -6.50
N GLY A 161 17.40 -9.98 -5.24
CA GLY A 161 16.45 -10.94 -4.68
C GLY A 161 15.01 -10.39 -4.66
N ARG A 162 14.82 -9.12 -4.29
CA ARG A 162 13.49 -8.48 -4.32
C ARG A 162 12.95 -8.34 -5.75
N SER A 163 13.82 -8.02 -6.72
CA SER A 163 13.41 -7.94 -8.13
C SER A 163 13.00 -9.30 -8.68
N VAL A 164 13.74 -10.36 -8.35
CA VAL A 164 13.36 -11.74 -8.71
C VAL A 164 12.03 -12.10 -8.07
N GLY A 165 11.87 -11.88 -6.76
CA GLY A 165 10.63 -12.18 -6.04
C GLY A 165 9.42 -11.50 -6.68
N LEU A 166 9.48 -10.18 -6.89
CA LEU A 166 8.40 -9.41 -7.55
C LEU A 166 8.12 -9.91 -8.97
N SER A 167 9.18 -10.23 -9.74
CA SER A 167 9.03 -10.74 -11.12
C SER A 167 8.32 -12.09 -11.14
N LEU A 168 8.72 -13.02 -10.29
CA LEU A 168 8.07 -14.33 -10.18
C LEU A 168 6.62 -14.19 -9.71
N GLU A 169 6.37 -13.32 -8.74
CA GLU A 169 5.04 -13.11 -8.17
C GLU A 169 4.04 -12.64 -9.22
N ILE A 170 4.39 -11.60 -10.04
CA ILE A 170 3.51 -11.11 -11.10
C ILE A 170 3.45 -12.03 -12.33
N LEU A 171 4.50 -12.85 -12.56
CA LEU A 171 4.50 -13.83 -13.64
C LEU A 171 3.58 -15.01 -13.33
N VAL A 172 3.66 -15.55 -12.11
CA VAL A 172 2.83 -16.68 -11.65
C VAL A 172 1.38 -16.25 -11.43
N CYS A 173 1.18 -15.06 -10.88
CA CYS A 173 -0.14 -14.52 -10.60
C CYS A 173 -0.28 -13.10 -11.17
N PRO A 174 -0.68 -12.95 -12.45
CA PRO A 174 -0.87 -11.64 -13.08
C PRO A 174 -1.86 -10.71 -12.37
N ALA A 175 -2.76 -11.26 -11.54
CA ALA A 175 -3.68 -10.48 -10.71
C ALA A 175 -2.96 -9.59 -9.67
N PHE A 176 -1.67 -9.81 -9.41
CA PHE A 176 -0.84 -8.97 -8.54
C PHE A 176 -0.20 -7.79 -9.26
N LEU A 177 -0.23 -7.75 -10.60
CA LEU A 177 0.34 -6.65 -11.39
C LEU A 177 -0.23 -5.26 -11.00
N PRO A 178 -1.55 -5.08 -10.76
CA PRO A 178 -2.08 -3.80 -10.31
C PRO A 178 -1.46 -3.31 -9.00
N ASN A 179 -1.04 -4.21 -8.12
CA ASN A 179 -0.43 -3.87 -6.83
C ASN A 179 1.08 -3.60 -6.90
N LEU A 180 1.69 -3.65 -8.09
CA LEU A 180 3.15 -3.51 -8.27
C LEU A 180 3.72 -2.25 -7.63
N VAL A 181 3.06 -1.10 -7.81
CA VAL A 181 3.48 0.19 -7.21
C VAL A 181 3.48 0.09 -5.68
N ARG A 182 2.43 -0.48 -5.10
CA ARG A 182 2.29 -0.65 -3.64
C ARG A 182 3.35 -1.60 -3.08
N LYS A 183 3.65 -2.68 -3.79
CA LYS A 183 4.70 -3.62 -3.39
C LYS A 183 6.07 -2.96 -3.38
N ILE A 184 6.41 -2.21 -4.42
CA ILE A 184 7.68 -1.49 -4.48
C ILE A 184 7.79 -0.46 -3.35
N THR A 185 6.74 0.36 -3.14
CA THR A 185 6.78 1.42 -2.13
C THR A 185 6.73 0.89 -0.70
N ALA A 186 6.05 -0.24 -0.45
CA ALA A 186 6.03 -0.89 0.86
C ALA A 186 7.38 -1.52 1.25
N LEU A 187 8.28 -1.76 0.30
CA LEU A 187 9.64 -2.25 0.55
C LEU A 187 10.62 -1.12 0.94
N GLU A 188 10.25 0.14 0.73
CA GLU A 188 11.08 1.28 1.15
C GLU A 188 10.98 1.46 2.66
N SER A 189 12.12 1.39 3.33
CA SER A 189 12.19 1.63 4.77
C SER A 189 12.23 3.14 5.04
N ILE A 190 11.18 3.68 5.62
CA ILE A 190 11.15 5.06 6.11
C ILE A 190 11.84 5.10 7.47
N GLN A 191 13.00 5.80 7.53
CA GLN A 191 13.81 5.92 8.75
C GLN A 191 13.36 7.07 9.68
N THR A 192 12.28 7.75 9.34
CA THR A 192 11.70 8.85 10.09
C THR A 192 10.38 8.40 10.69
N ASP A 193 9.98 8.98 11.83
CA ASP A 193 8.66 8.74 12.39
C ASP A 193 7.56 9.05 11.37
N GLY A 194 6.68 8.07 11.13
CA GLY A 194 5.65 8.17 10.11
C GLY A 194 4.59 9.22 10.42
N ALA A 195 4.34 9.48 11.71
CA ALA A 195 3.42 10.53 12.12
C ALA A 195 4.01 11.92 11.87
N GLN A 196 5.31 12.10 12.15
CA GLN A 196 6.02 13.35 11.84
C GLN A 196 5.98 13.65 10.34
N LEU A 197 6.20 12.63 9.50
CA LEU A 197 6.16 12.78 8.05
C LEU A 197 4.77 13.18 7.57
N LEU A 198 3.72 12.56 8.13
CA LEU A 198 2.34 12.89 7.78
C LEU A 198 1.99 14.31 8.22
N VAL A 199 2.31 14.70 9.45
CA VAL A 199 2.06 16.06 9.98
C VAL A 199 2.73 17.13 9.11
N ALA A 200 3.91 16.83 8.57
CA ALA A 200 4.64 17.77 7.69
C ALA A 200 4.06 17.88 6.28
N THR A 201 3.26 16.91 5.82
CA THR A 201 2.82 16.83 4.43
C THR A 201 1.30 16.82 4.23
N ALA A 202 0.53 16.51 5.27
CA ALA A 202 -0.93 16.45 5.19
C ALA A 202 -1.57 17.84 5.12
N ALA A 203 -2.79 17.91 4.57
CA ALA A 203 -3.64 19.08 4.67
C ALA A 203 -4.10 19.29 6.14
N ALA A 204 -4.46 20.51 6.51
CA ALA A 204 -4.72 20.86 7.90
C ALA A 204 -5.87 20.05 8.55
N ASP A 205 -6.93 19.79 7.80
CA ASP A 205 -8.06 18.96 8.18
C ASP A 205 -7.64 17.51 8.48
N VAL A 206 -6.89 16.92 7.56
CA VAL A 206 -6.33 15.54 7.70
C VAL A 206 -5.35 15.48 8.86
N LYS A 207 -4.52 16.51 9.06
CA LYS A 207 -3.57 16.60 10.16
C LYS A 207 -4.28 16.55 11.51
N THR A 208 -5.32 17.37 11.71
CA THR A 208 -6.06 17.46 12.98
C THR A 208 -6.74 16.14 13.32
N GLU A 209 -7.42 15.53 12.36
CA GLU A 209 -8.07 14.23 12.54
C GLU A 209 -7.06 13.13 12.85
N PHE A 210 -5.94 13.13 12.12
CA PHE A 210 -4.86 12.17 12.33
C PHE A 210 -4.26 12.28 13.74
N LEU A 211 -3.91 13.49 14.17
CA LEU A 211 -3.32 13.72 15.49
C LEU A 211 -4.26 13.29 16.62
N SER A 212 -5.57 13.54 16.49
CA SER A 212 -6.57 13.09 17.46
C SER A 212 -6.60 11.55 17.56
N ARG A 213 -6.60 10.86 16.43
CA ARG A 213 -6.59 9.38 16.40
C ARG A 213 -5.28 8.80 16.93
N LEU A 214 -4.15 9.44 16.60
CA LEU A 214 -2.84 9.03 17.08
C LEU A 214 -2.73 9.21 18.60
N GLU A 215 -3.27 10.30 19.14
CA GLU A 215 -3.35 10.54 20.58
C GLU A 215 -4.11 9.41 21.27
N SER A 216 -5.35 9.13 20.85
CA SER A 216 -6.17 8.04 21.43
C SER A 216 -5.45 6.68 21.33
N ARG A 217 -4.82 6.39 20.18
CA ARG A 217 -4.11 5.12 20.03
C ARG A 217 -2.86 5.01 20.89
N THR A 218 -2.19 6.14 21.13
CA THR A 218 -1.01 6.17 22.03
C THR A 218 -1.44 5.96 23.47
N GLU A 219 -2.58 6.55 23.90
CA GLU A 219 -3.17 6.36 25.23
C GLU A 219 -3.55 4.89 25.44
N GLU A 220 -4.24 4.27 24.49
CA GLU A 220 -4.57 2.83 24.54
C GLU A 220 -3.31 1.98 24.73
N LEU A 221 -2.24 2.24 23.96
CA LEU A 221 -0.99 1.49 24.08
C LEU A 221 -0.30 1.70 25.43
N ILE A 222 -0.40 2.89 26.01
CA ILE A 222 0.12 3.16 27.37
C ILE A 222 -0.63 2.34 28.40
N GLU A 223 -1.96 2.21 28.27
CA GLU A 223 -2.79 1.40 29.17
C GLU A 223 -2.54 -0.11 29.01
N GLU A 224 -2.29 -0.56 27.77
CA GLU A 224 -1.98 -1.98 27.45
C GLU A 224 -0.54 -2.39 27.84
N THR A 225 0.37 -1.41 28.05
CA THR A 225 1.79 -1.66 28.37
C THR A 225 1.99 -1.72 29.87
N ASP A 226 2.77 -2.69 30.34
CA ASP A 226 3.11 -2.85 31.76
C ASP A 226 3.71 -1.54 32.29
N PRO A 227 3.24 -1.04 33.46
CA PRO A 227 3.81 0.17 34.09
C PRO A 227 5.32 0.13 34.35
N GLU A 228 5.90 -1.04 34.51
CA GLU A 228 7.33 -1.25 34.74
C GLU A 228 8.12 -1.33 33.42
N ASP A 229 7.47 -1.43 32.26
CA ASP A 229 8.15 -1.48 30.97
C ASP A 229 8.70 -0.08 30.59
N PRO A 230 10.01 0.05 30.33
CA PRO A 230 10.60 1.31 29.87
C PRO A 230 9.94 1.87 28.61
N ALA A 231 9.33 1.01 27.77
CA ALA A 231 8.58 1.43 26.60
C ALA A 231 7.38 2.32 26.95
N GLN A 232 6.84 2.26 28.18
CA GLN A 232 5.75 3.13 28.62
C GLN A 232 6.21 4.58 28.78
N ALA A 233 7.44 4.79 29.30
CA ALA A 233 8.00 6.13 29.43
C ALA A 233 8.22 6.78 28.04
N ASP A 234 8.69 6.00 27.06
CA ASP A 234 8.87 6.47 25.68
C ASP A 234 7.52 6.85 25.05
N LEU A 235 6.47 6.06 25.27
CA LEU A 235 5.13 6.36 24.78
C LEU A 235 4.54 7.63 25.40
N ARG A 236 4.77 7.87 26.71
CA ARG A 236 4.33 9.10 27.38
C ARG A 236 5.06 10.34 26.84
N ALA A 237 6.36 10.24 26.60
CA ALA A 237 7.13 11.32 25.98
C ALA A 237 6.64 11.60 24.55
N TYR A 238 6.36 10.54 23.80
CA TYR A 238 5.78 10.65 22.47
C TYR A 238 4.39 11.32 22.47
N LEU A 239 3.51 10.92 23.41
CA LEU A 239 2.19 11.53 23.58
C LEU A 239 2.29 13.04 23.85
N ALA A 240 3.23 13.48 24.68
CA ALA A 240 3.46 14.90 24.91
C ALA A 240 3.89 15.63 23.62
N THR A 241 4.71 15.01 22.78
CA THR A 241 5.11 15.55 21.47
C THR A 241 3.91 15.68 20.53
N VAL A 242 3.05 14.65 20.45
CA VAL A 242 1.83 14.64 19.62
C VAL A 242 0.87 15.77 20.04
N ARG A 243 0.66 15.93 21.35
CA ARG A 243 -0.18 17.01 21.91
C ARG A 243 0.37 18.41 21.61
N GLY A 244 1.69 18.56 21.66
CA GLY A 244 2.34 19.83 21.31
C GLY A 244 2.30 20.18 19.82
N ALA A 245 2.04 19.21 18.94
CA ALA A 245 1.95 19.39 17.49
C ALA A 245 0.52 19.69 16.98
N ARG A 246 -0.49 19.55 17.84
CA ARG A 246 -1.90 19.81 17.56
C ARG A 246 -2.20 21.30 17.58
#